data_41ea266b82d1d92fff777f890acff74c
#
_entry.id   41ea266b82d1d92fff777f890acff74c
#
_cell.length_a   1.000
_cell.length_b   1.000
_cell.length_c   1.000
_cell.angle_alpha   90.00
_cell.angle_beta   90.00
_cell.angle_gamma   90.00
#
_symmetry.space_group_name_H-M   'P 1'
#
loop_
_entity.id
_entity.type
_entity.pdbx_description
1 polymer ?
#
loop_
_entity_poly.entity_id
_entity_poly.type
_entity_poly.pdbx_seq_one_letter_code
_entity_poly.pdbx_strand_id
1 'polypeptide(L)'
;MRALVQRVSRASVSVGGELIAAIGPGVLVLLGVAPGDTAGVADRLADRVRALRIFEDGDGRMNEALGARQALCVSQFTLYADTSRGNRPGFSGSAPAEAAEPLYERFCERLGAERGAFGARMAVELVNDGPVTILVDAQSA
;
A
#
# COMPACT_ATOMS: atom_id res chain seq x y z
N MET A 1 4.96 -6.70 -8.10
CA MET A 1 4.07 -5.92 -7.22
C MET A 1 4.89 -5.24 -6.15
N ARG A 2 4.52 -4.05 -5.79
CA ARG A 2 5.33 -3.21 -4.90
C ARG A 2 4.42 -2.51 -3.91
N ALA A 3 4.76 -2.59 -2.61
CA ALA A 3 4.03 -1.95 -1.54
C ALA A 3 4.94 -0.96 -0.82
N LEU A 4 4.53 0.31 -0.77
CA LEU A 4 5.16 1.29 0.09
C LEU A 4 4.35 1.36 1.38
N VAL A 5 4.96 0.95 2.49
CA VAL A 5 4.30 0.80 3.79
C VAL A 5 4.75 1.91 4.72
N GLN A 6 3.80 2.65 5.28
CA GLN A 6 4.08 3.69 6.26
C GLN A 6 3.31 3.39 7.55
N ARG A 7 4.04 3.37 8.66
CA ARG A 7 3.41 3.27 9.98
C ARG A 7 2.74 4.60 10.30
N VAL A 8 1.46 4.56 10.69
CA VAL A 8 0.67 5.76 10.91
C VAL A 8 -0.01 5.74 12.29
N SER A 9 -0.21 6.93 12.87
CA SER A 9 -1.13 7.10 13.98
C SER A 9 -2.57 7.28 13.50
N ARG A 10 -2.74 7.79 12.27
CA ARG A 10 -4.02 7.91 11.56
C ARG A 10 -3.75 8.09 10.07
N ALA A 11 -4.71 7.69 9.25
CA ALA A 11 -4.70 7.98 7.82
C ALA A 11 -6.13 8.01 7.28
N SER A 12 -6.34 8.73 6.18
CA SER A 12 -7.65 8.83 5.55
C SER A 12 -7.53 9.08 4.05
N VAL A 13 -8.60 8.74 3.33
CA VAL A 13 -8.74 9.00 1.90
C VAL A 13 -10.05 9.74 1.67
N SER A 14 -9.98 10.82 0.91
CA SER A 14 -11.16 11.58 0.47
C SER A 14 -11.16 11.73 -1.05
N VAL A 15 -12.34 11.78 -1.64
CA VAL A 15 -12.57 12.04 -3.07
C VAL A 15 -13.59 13.14 -3.19
N GLY A 16 -13.22 14.23 -3.85
CA GLY A 16 -14.11 15.39 -4.04
C GLY A 16 -14.60 15.99 -2.72
N GLY A 17 -13.78 15.96 -1.66
CA GLY A 17 -14.13 16.45 -0.34
C GLY A 17 -14.91 15.47 0.51
N GLU A 18 -15.29 14.31 -0.03
CA GLU A 18 -16.03 13.28 0.69
C GLU A 18 -15.06 12.23 1.27
N LEU A 19 -15.19 11.92 2.56
CA LEU A 19 -14.40 10.90 3.23
C LEU A 19 -14.81 9.51 2.72
N ILE A 20 -13.84 8.76 2.18
CA ILE A 20 -14.05 7.40 1.66
C ILE A 20 -13.68 6.36 2.73
N ALA A 21 -12.54 6.51 3.38
CA ALA A 21 -12.05 5.59 4.39
C ALA A 21 -11.13 6.31 5.37
N ALA A 22 -11.10 5.82 6.61
CA ALA A 22 -10.20 6.34 7.64
C ALA A 22 -9.79 5.23 8.58
N ILE A 23 -8.56 5.29 9.08
CA ILE A 23 -8.03 4.37 10.08
C ILE A 23 -7.35 5.13 11.22
N GLY A 24 -7.30 4.49 12.39
CA GLY A 24 -6.43 4.88 13.51
C GLY A 24 -5.04 4.25 13.37
N PRO A 25 -4.38 3.90 14.50
CA PRO A 25 -3.03 3.34 14.46
C PRO A 25 -2.93 2.08 13.61
N GLY A 26 -1.91 2.04 12.75
CA GLY A 26 -1.70 0.94 11.83
C GLY A 26 -0.76 1.30 10.69
N VAL A 27 -1.10 0.87 9.49
CA VAL A 27 -0.30 1.13 8.29
C VAL A 27 -1.15 1.73 7.16
N LEU A 28 -0.55 2.68 6.45
CA LEU A 28 -0.98 3.09 5.12
C LEU A 28 -0.11 2.35 4.11
N VAL A 29 -0.73 1.69 3.14
CA VAL A 29 -0.04 0.98 2.08
C VAL A 29 -0.38 1.60 0.73
N LEU A 30 0.63 2.02 0.00
CA LEU A 30 0.51 2.40 -1.40
C LEU A 30 0.92 1.19 -2.24
N LEU A 31 0.03 0.71 -3.10
CA LEU A 31 0.24 -0.53 -3.84
C LEU A 31 0.37 -0.28 -5.33
N GLY A 32 1.50 -0.69 -5.91
CA GLY A 32 1.73 -0.71 -7.35
C GLY A 32 1.70 -2.13 -7.89
N VAL A 33 1.04 -2.32 -9.03
CA VAL A 33 0.94 -3.61 -9.72
C VAL A 33 1.75 -3.52 -11.01
N ALA A 34 2.60 -4.52 -11.25
CA ALA A 34 3.41 -4.63 -12.47
C ALA A 34 2.75 -5.58 -13.47
N PRO A 35 3.05 -5.43 -14.78
CA PRO A 35 2.61 -6.41 -15.77
C PRO A 35 3.10 -7.81 -15.39
N GLY A 36 2.24 -8.82 -15.52
CA GLY A 36 2.57 -10.20 -15.19
C GLY A 36 2.39 -10.58 -13.72
N ASP A 37 2.03 -9.66 -12.85
CA ASP A 37 1.69 -9.99 -11.47
C ASP A 37 0.45 -10.88 -11.41
N THR A 38 0.42 -11.79 -10.42
CA THR A 38 -0.63 -12.79 -10.24
C THR A 38 -1.29 -12.65 -8.88
N ALA A 39 -2.41 -13.36 -8.67
CA ALA A 39 -3.07 -13.44 -7.37
C ALA A 39 -2.12 -14.00 -6.30
N GLY A 40 -1.27 -14.98 -6.65
CA GLY A 40 -0.26 -15.53 -5.72
C GLY A 40 0.75 -14.48 -5.27
N VAL A 41 1.18 -13.60 -6.18
CA VAL A 41 2.06 -12.47 -5.84
C VAL A 41 1.37 -11.53 -4.85
N ALA A 42 0.10 -11.20 -5.12
CA ALA A 42 -0.67 -10.32 -4.23
C ALA A 42 -0.81 -10.91 -2.84
N ASP A 43 -1.10 -12.21 -2.74
CA ASP A 43 -1.23 -12.90 -1.46
C ASP A 43 0.08 -12.88 -0.68
N ARG A 44 1.20 -13.22 -1.33
CA ARG A 44 2.52 -13.22 -0.68
C ARG A 44 2.92 -11.83 -0.19
N LEU A 45 2.66 -10.81 -1.00
CA LEU A 45 2.99 -9.44 -0.60
C LEU A 45 2.14 -8.98 0.58
N ALA A 46 0.84 -9.28 0.57
CA ALA A 46 -0.04 -8.96 1.69
C ALA A 46 0.42 -9.64 2.98
N ASP A 47 0.78 -10.93 2.90
CA ASP A 47 1.30 -11.67 4.05
C ASP A 47 2.60 -11.08 4.58
N ARG A 48 3.51 -10.66 3.69
CA ARG A 48 4.76 -10.01 4.07
C ARG A 48 4.51 -8.66 4.77
N VAL A 49 3.60 -7.86 4.25
CA VAL A 49 3.24 -6.57 4.87
C VAL A 49 2.67 -6.80 6.26
N ARG A 50 1.76 -7.76 6.41
CA ARG A 50 1.17 -8.08 7.71
C ARG A 50 2.21 -8.56 8.72
N ALA A 51 3.24 -9.25 8.26
CA ALA A 51 4.28 -9.83 9.11
C ALA A 51 5.42 -8.88 9.44
N LEU A 52 5.48 -7.70 8.84
CA LEU A 52 6.52 -6.71 9.15
C LEU A 52 6.46 -6.34 10.63
N ARG A 53 7.58 -6.48 11.32
CA ARG A 53 7.70 -6.24 12.76
C ARG A 53 8.12 -4.79 13.00
N ILE A 54 7.22 -3.86 12.69
CA ILE A 54 7.50 -2.41 12.70
C ILE A 54 6.78 -1.65 13.81
N PHE A 55 6.06 -2.34 14.68
CA PHE A 55 5.40 -1.71 15.84
C PHE A 55 6.18 -1.97 17.11
N GLU A 56 6.14 -1.00 18.02
CA GLU A 56 6.88 -1.09 19.27
C GLU A 56 6.26 -2.13 20.22
N ASP A 57 7.12 -2.90 20.86
CA ASP A 57 6.75 -3.79 21.97
C ASP A 57 6.77 -3.05 23.32
N GLY A 58 6.57 -3.79 24.41
CA GLY A 58 6.57 -3.23 25.75
C GLY A 58 7.89 -2.61 26.20
N ASP A 59 8.99 -2.91 25.48
CA ASP A 59 10.34 -2.36 25.76
C ASP A 59 10.68 -1.20 24.82
N GLY A 60 9.72 -0.73 23.99
CA GLY A 60 9.93 0.34 23.04
C GLY A 60 10.72 -0.06 21.80
N ARG A 61 10.90 -1.35 21.55
CA ARG A 61 11.63 -1.87 20.38
C ARG A 61 10.67 -2.18 19.26
N MET A 62 11.10 -1.91 18.01
CA MET A 62 10.39 -2.28 16.81
C MET A 62 10.39 -3.80 16.67
N ASN A 63 9.33 -4.46 17.07
CA ASN A 63 9.28 -5.91 17.24
C ASN A 63 7.93 -6.54 16.91
N GLU A 64 6.82 -5.84 17.07
CA GLU A 64 5.49 -6.39 16.84
C GLU A 64 5.03 -6.21 15.41
N ALA A 65 4.34 -7.22 14.88
CA ALA A 65 3.66 -7.15 13.58
C ALA A 65 2.34 -6.38 13.69
N LEU A 66 1.64 -6.23 12.56
CA LEU A 66 0.40 -5.46 12.47
C LEU A 66 -0.65 -5.90 13.51
N GLY A 67 -0.86 -7.21 13.66
CA GLY A 67 -1.83 -7.73 14.62
C GLY A 67 -3.24 -7.20 14.36
N ALA A 68 -3.87 -6.69 15.42
CA ALA A 68 -5.22 -6.13 15.36
C ALA A 68 -5.27 -4.66 14.91
N ARG A 69 -4.13 -4.04 14.63
CA ARG A 69 -4.06 -2.67 14.12
C ARG A 69 -4.68 -2.60 12.72
N GLN A 70 -5.05 -1.40 12.31
CA GLN A 70 -5.76 -1.19 11.04
C GLN A 70 -4.79 -1.01 9.86
N ALA A 71 -5.28 -1.28 8.66
CA ALA A 71 -4.58 -1.00 7.42
C ALA A 71 -5.50 -0.25 6.46
N LEU A 72 -4.93 0.71 5.73
CA LEU A 72 -5.59 1.43 4.65
C LEU A 72 -4.72 1.27 3.41
N CYS A 73 -5.29 0.78 2.31
CA CYS A 73 -4.55 0.54 1.07
C CYS A 73 -5.08 1.42 -0.06
N VAL A 74 -4.16 2.07 -0.76
CA VAL A 74 -4.43 2.94 -1.90
C VAL A 74 -3.65 2.42 -3.10
N SER A 75 -4.32 2.28 -4.25
CA SER A 75 -3.66 1.93 -5.50
C SER A 75 -2.77 3.09 -5.97
N GLN A 76 -1.50 2.80 -6.30
CA GLN A 76 -0.49 3.79 -6.64
C GLN A 76 0.37 3.30 -7.81
N PHE A 77 -0.14 3.43 -9.04
CA PHE A 77 0.59 2.95 -10.22
C PHE A 77 1.92 3.70 -10.44
N THR A 78 2.02 4.93 -9.93
CA THR A 78 3.23 5.75 -10.06
C THR A 78 4.44 5.19 -9.31
N LEU A 79 4.27 4.15 -8.47
CA LEU A 79 5.40 3.44 -7.87
C LEU A 79 6.27 2.73 -8.91
N TYR A 80 5.74 2.50 -10.11
CA TYR A 80 6.47 1.94 -11.25
C TYR A 80 6.86 3.00 -12.28
N ALA A 81 6.90 4.26 -11.89
CA ALA A 81 7.35 5.33 -12.77
C ALA A 81 8.81 5.12 -13.20
N ASP A 82 9.05 5.29 -14.50
CA ASP A 82 10.40 5.34 -15.06
C ASP A 82 10.81 6.80 -15.20
N THR A 83 11.82 7.22 -14.45
CA THR A 83 12.35 8.57 -14.45
C THR A 83 13.74 8.66 -15.12
N SER A 84 14.14 7.61 -15.83
CA SER A 84 15.48 7.52 -16.44
C SER A 84 15.66 8.42 -17.67
N ARG A 85 14.58 8.92 -18.26
CA ARG A 85 14.58 9.64 -19.54
C ARG A 85 14.05 11.07 -19.41
N GLY A 86 14.67 11.88 -18.55
CA GLY A 86 14.26 13.28 -18.37
C GLY A 86 13.23 13.45 -17.26
N ASN A 87 12.46 14.54 -17.32
CA ASN A 87 11.63 14.99 -16.20
C ASN A 87 10.18 14.52 -16.26
N ARG A 88 9.75 13.93 -17.37
CA ARG A 88 8.41 13.37 -17.50
C ARG A 88 8.46 11.87 -17.20
N PRO A 89 7.81 11.40 -16.11
CA PRO A 89 7.81 9.97 -15.80
C PRO A 89 7.11 9.15 -16.87
N GLY A 90 7.65 7.97 -17.19
CA GLY A 90 6.96 6.97 -18.00
C GLY A 90 6.31 5.92 -17.11
N PHE A 91 5.25 5.28 -17.58
CA PHE A 91 4.47 4.33 -16.78
C PHE A 91 4.31 2.96 -17.45
N SER A 92 5.19 2.63 -18.40
CA SER A 92 5.15 1.31 -19.06
C SER A 92 5.41 0.14 -18.12
N GLY A 93 6.03 0.41 -16.95
CA GLY A 93 6.24 -0.59 -15.91
C GLY A 93 5.03 -0.86 -15.01
N SER A 94 3.92 -0.14 -15.22
CA SER A 94 2.67 -0.34 -14.48
C SER A 94 1.72 -1.22 -15.25
N ALA A 95 1.01 -2.12 -14.56
CA ALA A 95 -0.06 -2.90 -15.18
C ALA A 95 -1.21 -1.97 -15.59
N PRO A 96 -1.93 -2.28 -16.71
CA PRO A 96 -3.12 -1.53 -17.04
C PRO A 96 -4.22 -1.72 -15.98
N ALA A 97 -5.14 -0.76 -15.88
CA ALA A 97 -6.16 -0.74 -14.84
C ALA A 97 -6.98 -2.04 -14.78
N GLU A 98 -7.32 -2.62 -15.90
CA GLU A 98 -8.13 -3.85 -15.98
C GLU A 98 -7.42 -5.04 -15.33
N ALA A 99 -6.09 -5.09 -15.39
CA ALA A 99 -5.30 -6.14 -14.77
C ALA A 99 -4.98 -5.79 -13.30
N ALA A 100 -4.76 -4.51 -13.01
CA ALA A 100 -4.34 -4.06 -11.69
C ALA A 100 -5.48 -4.10 -10.66
N GLU A 101 -6.70 -3.71 -11.03
CA GLU A 101 -7.80 -3.58 -10.08
C GLU A 101 -8.15 -4.89 -9.35
N PRO A 102 -8.30 -6.03 -10.04
CA PRO A 102 -8.57 -7.30 -9.34
C PRO A 102 -7.46 -7.70 -8.38
N LEU A 103 -6.20 -7.43 -8.73
CA LEU A 103 -5.06 -7.76 -7.88
C LEU A 103 -4.97 -6.82 -6.67
N TYR A 104 -5.28 -5.55 -6.86
CA TYR A 104 -5.43 -4.60 -5.76
C TYR A 104 -6.52 -5.05 -4.78
N GLU A 105 -7.69 -5.43 -5.27
CA GLU A 105 -8.77 -5.93 -4.44
C GLU A 105 -8.37 -7.19 -3.68
N ARG A 106 -7.68 -8.12 -4.35
CA ARG A 106 -7.16 -9.34 -3.73
C ARG A 106 -6.18 -9.04 -2.60
N PHE A 107 -5.25 -8.12 -2.85
CA PHE A 107 -4.29 -7.68 -1.84
C PHE A 107 -4.99 -7.07 -0.62
N CYS A 108 -5.94 -6.17 -0.83
CA CYS A 108 -6.69 -5.52 0.24
C CYS A 108 -7.46 -6.53 1.08
N GLU A 109 -8.13 -7.46 0.43
CA GLU A 109 -8.89 -8.52 1.12
C GLU A 109 -7.96 -9.39 1.97
N ARG A 110 -6.83 -9.83 1.40
CA ARG A 110 -5.85 -10.67 2.11
C ARG A 110 -5.23 -9.94 3.30
N LEU A 111 -4.93 -8.66 3.14
CA LEU A 111 -4.36 -7.83 4.22
C LEU A 111 -5.42 -7.49 5.29
N GLY A 112 -6.70 -7.49 4.94
CA GLY A 112 -7.76 -6.99 5.80
C GLY A 112 -7.79 -5.46 5.85
N ALA A 113 -7.47 -4.81 4.73
CA ALA A 113 -7.33 -3.36 4.67
C ALA A 113 -8.65 -2.67 4.30
N GLU A 114 -8.84 -1.46 4.86
CA GLU A 114 -9.76 -0.48 4.30
C GLU A 114 -9.20 -0.01 2.95
N ARG A 115 -10.07 0.47 2.06
CA ARG A 115 -9.69 0.80 0.69
C ARG A 115 -9.98 2.24 0.34
N GLY A 116 -9.09 2.84 -0.47
CA GLY A 116 -9.40 4.03 -1.23
C GLY A 116 -10.34 3.73 -2.40
N ALA A 117 -10.49 4.67 -3.32
CA ALA A 117 -11.30 4.52 -4.55
C ALA A 117 -10.36 4.29 -5.74
N PHE A 118 -10.34 3.07 -6.28
CA PHE A 118 -9.45 2.72 -7.39
C PHE A 118 -9.73 3.61 -8.62
N GLY A 119 -8.67 4.19 -9.17
CA GLY A 119 -8.76 5.03 -10.36
C GLY A 119 -9.28 6.45 -10.11
N ALA A 120 -9.72 6.78 -8.92
CA ALA A 120 -10.20 8.12 -8.60
C ALA A 120 -9.04 9.05 -8.23
N ARG A 121 -9.28 10.35 -8.35
CA ARG A 121 -8.38 11.35 -7.78
C ARG A 121 -8.63 11.46 -6.29
N MET A 122 -7.65 11.02 -5.49
CA MET A 122 -7.77 10.92 -4.04
C MET A 122 -6.90 11.96 -3.34
N ALA A 123 -7.40 12.48 -2.22
CA ALA A 123 -6.59 13.18 -1.23
C ALA A 123 -6.27 12.18 -0.12
N VAL A 124 -5.00 11.84 0.03
CA VAL A 124 -4.53 10.89 1.04
C VAL A 124 -3.86 11.68 2.15
N GLU A 125 -4.43 11.61 3.35
CA GLU A 125 -3.91 12.29 4.53
C GLU A 125 -3.40 11.25 5.52
N LEU A 126 -2.23 11.51 6.11
CA LEU A 126 -1.65 10.59 7.10
C LEU A 126 -0.75 11.33 8.07
N VAL A 127 -0.58 10.73 9.24
CA VAL A 127 0.51 11.09 10.15
C VAL A 127 1.46 9.88 10.20
N ASN A 128 2.64 10.05 9.59
CA ASN A 128 3.67 9.01 9.60
C ASN A 128 4.34 8.99 10.97
N ASP A 129 4.07 7.92 11.70
CA ASP A 129 4.52 7.76 13.06
C ASP A 129 5.93 7.14 13.10
N GLY A 130 6.89 7.93 13.56
CA GLY A 130 8.26 7.46 13.67
C GLY A 130 9.33 8.40 13.12
N PRO A 131 9.44 8.77 11.84
CA PRO A 131 8.74 8.16 10.71
C PRO A 131 9.23 6.74 10.39
N VAL A 132 8.35 5.92 9.84
CA VAL A 132 8.68 4.57 9.35
C VAL A 132 8.05 4.40 7.97
N THR A 133 8.89 4.21 6.96
CA THR A 133 8.48 4.06 5.57
C THR A 133 9.34 2.98 4.93
N ILE A 134 8.72 1.92 4.44
CA ILE A 134 9.41 0.72 3.95
C ILE A 134 8.83 0.31 2.60
N LEU A 135 9.73 0.05 1.65
CA LEU A 135 9.35 -0.48 0.35
C LEU A 135 9.53 -2.00 0.36
N VAL A 136 8.47 -2.73 0.00
CA VAL A 136 8.47 -4.18 -0.08
C VAL A 136 8.10 -4.60 -1.50
N ASP A 137 8.96 -5.39 -2.13
CA ASP A 137 8.72 -5.93 -3.46
C ASP A 137 8.40 -7.42 -3.39
N ALA A 138 7.46 -7.87 -4.23
CA ALA A 138 7.21 -9.27 -4.50
C ALA A 138 7.07 -9.45 -6.01
N GLN A 139 7.69 -10.52 -6.53
CA GLN A 139 7.67 -10.84 -7.96
C GLN A 139 7.17 -12.26 -8.14
N SER A 140 6.66 -12.53 -9.34
CA SER A 140 6.40 -13.92 -9.74
C SER A 140 7.73 -14.67 -9.77
N ALA A 141 7.75 -15.80 -9.15
CA ALA A 141 8.94 -16.64 -9.09
C ALA A 141 9.32 -17.17 -10.47
#